data_d4dc28a039353d86f89775f9e2eb6d1d
#
_entry.id   d4dc28a039353d86f89775f9e2eb6d1d
#
_cell.length_a   1.000
_cell.length_b   1.000
_cell.length_c   1.000
_cell.angle_alpha   90.00
_cell.angle_beta   90.00
_cell.angle_gamma   90.00
#
_symmetry.space_group_name_H-M   'P 1'
#
loop_
_entity.id
_entity.type
_entity.pdbx_description
1 polymer ?
#
loop_
_entity_poly.entity_id
_entity_poly.type
_entity_poly.pdbx_seq_one_letter_code
_entity_poly.pdbx_strand_id
1 'polypeptide(L)'
;MSGEKTDCQKFFEANAENNQRCKALQDFPSEVQIAWESQSASEVSPGVVTDNEQLCRHWTNPIHYDDATGTLKLTAFDDAAGIGLSVNRMAHTTLAAVGQFASARVLGWNAEHGYMPQRSLVGYSLFDAKEARQVLTNDAPARRAFGVYDTAKVPNETTGQEGDTSHADVCQLIAGPQAARSLRHRMRDLLAPRLTPFSNGDSPEASSA
;
A
#
# COMPACT_ATOMS: atom_id res chain seq x y z
N MET A 1 -16.64 -25.38 -4.45
CA MET A 1 -15.76 -25.71 -5.60
C MET A 1 -14.64 -24.67 -5.58
N SER A 2 -13.42 -25.05 -5.15
CA SER A 2 -12.27 -24.15 -5.28
C SER A 2 -11.90 -24.10 -6.76
N GLY A 3 -12.15 -22.95 -7.39
CA GLY A 3 -11.69 -22.69 -8.74
C GLY A 3 -10.16 -22.81 -8.82
N GLU A 4 -9.62 -23.06 -9.99
CA GLU A 4 -8.17 -23.04 -10.21
C GLU A 4 -7.63 -21.62 -9.93
N LYS A 5 -6.55 -21.52 -9.14
CA LYS A 5 -5.90 -20.23 -8.83
C LYS A 5 -5.37 -19.59 -10.11
N THR A 6 -5.58 -18.28 -10.24
CA THR A 6 -4.99 -17.49 -11.33
C THR A 6 -3.47 -17.42 -11.22
N ASP A 7 -2.77 -17.08 -12.29
CA ASP A 7 -1.31 -16.92 -12.24
C ASP A 7 -0.89 -15.75 -11.36
N CYS A 8 -1.68 -14.67 -11.33
CA CYS A 8 -1.51 -13.56 -10.40
C CYS A 8 -1.58 -14.04 -8.94
N GLN A 9 -2.61 -14.81 -8.58
CA GLN A 9 -2.77 -15.36 -7.24
C GLN A 9 -1.60 -16.28 -6.86
N LYS A 10 -1.22 -17.20 -7.75
CA LYS A 10 -0.06 -18.10 -7.55
C LYS A 10 1.24 -17.29 -7.28
N PHE A 11 1.45 -16.22 -8.06
CA PHE A 11 2.62 -15.35 -7.88
C PHE A 11 2.62 -14.66 -6.52
N PHE A 12 1.52 -13.99 -6.14
CA PHE A 12 1.46 -13.23 -4.87
C PHE A 12 1.53 -14.14 -3.65
N GLU A 13 0.91 -15.33 -3.69
CA GLU A 13 1.03 -16.33 -2.63
C GLU A 13 2.46 -16.86 -2.49
N ALA A 14 3.11 -17.23 -3.59
CA ALA A 14 4.50 -17.72 -3.58
C ALA A 14 5.49 -16.65 -3.09
N ASN A 15 5.13 -15.38 -3.18
CA ASN A 15 5.95 -14.23 -2.78
C ASN A 15 5.39 -13.49 -1.57
N ALA A 16 4.51 -14.08 -0.77
CA ALA A 16 3.86 -13.39 0.36
C ALA A 16 4.88 -12.84 1.36
N GLU A 17 5.91 -13.62 1.70
CA GLU A 17 6.99 -13.25 2.63
C GLU A 17 8.23 -12.63 1.93
N ASN A 18 8.17 -12.44 0.61
CA ASN A 18 9.29 -11.90 -0.14
C ASN A 18 9.32 -10.37 -0.06
N ASN A 19 10.28 -9.82 0.67
CA ASN A 19 10.47 -8.36 0.80
C ASN A 19 10.94 -7.67 -0.49
N GLN A 20 11.17 -8.42 -1.58
CA GLN A 20 11.51 -7.94 -2.92
C GLN A 20 10.45 -8.37 -3.95
N ARG A 21 9.21 -8.61 -3.52
CA ARG A 21 8.11 -9.09 -4.35
C ARG A 21 7.89 -8.25 -5.62
N CYS A 22 7.96 -6.91 -5.50
CA CYS A 22 7.80 -6.03 -6.66
C CYS A 22 8.98 -6.15 -7.65
N LYS A 23 10.19 -6.49 -7.19
CA LYS A 23 11.30 -6.79 -8.10
C LYS A 23 11.06 -8.10 -8.85
N ALA A 24 10.57 -9.13 -8.17
CA ALA A 24 10.21 -10.39 -8.84
C ALA A 24 9.07 -10.17 -9.85
N LEU A 25 8.12 -9.27 -9.56
CA LEU A 25 7.08 -8.88 -10.50
C LEU A 25 7.66 -8.19 -11.76
N GLN A 26 8.73 -7.41 -11.61
CA GLN A 26 9.40 -6.71 -12.72
C GLN A 26 10.13 -7.65 -13.70
N ASP A 27 10.33 -8.93 -13.35
CA ASP A 27 10.92 -9.94 -14.23
C ASP A 27 9.92 -10.44 -15.30
N PHE A 28 8.62 -10.12 -15.14
CA PHE A 28 7.59 -10.44 -16.12
C PHE A 28 7.43 -9.33 -17.16
N PRO A 29 7.02 -9.66 -18.41
CA PRO A 29 6.68 -8.68 -19.42
C PRO A 29 5.60 -7.69 -18.94
N SER A 30 5.68 -6.43 -19.38
CA SER A 30 4.74 -5.38 -18.94
C SER A 30 3.27 -5.72 -19.22
N GLU A 31 2.99 -6.39 -20.32
CA GLU A 31 1.64 -6.87 -20.67
C GLU A 31 1.10 -7.90 -19.69
N VAL A 32 1.96 -8.77 -19.15
CA VAL A 32 1.61 -9.75 -18.12
C VAL A 32 1.33 -9.05 -16.79
N GLN A 33 2.21 -8.14 -16.38
CA GLN A 33 2.04 -7.35 -15.16
C GLN A 33 0.70 -6.60 -15.18
N ILE A 34 0.37 -5.94 -16.31
CA ILE A 34 -0.88 -5.20 -16.47
C ILE A 34 -2.09 -6.14 -16.51
N ALA A 35 -2.00 -7.27 -17.23
CA ALA A 35 -3.09 -8.25 -17.31
C ALA A 35 -3.44 -8.85 -15.93
N TRP A 36 -2.45 -9.01 -15.04
CA TRP A 36 -2.66 -9.52 -13.69
C TRP A 36 -3.48 -8.57 -12.79
N GLU A 37 -3.56 -7.28 -13.06
CA GLU A 37 -4.46 -6.38 -12.34
C GLU A 37 -5.95 -6.67 -12.60
N SER A 38 -6.26 -7.43 -13.68
CA SER A 38 -7.60 -7.93 -13.97
C SER A 38 -7.88 -9.29 -13.31
N GLN A 39 -6.95 -9.76 -12.47
CA GLN A 39 -7.05 -11.02 -11.73
C GLN A 39 -6.92 -10.71 -10.23
N SER A 40 -7.64 -11.47 -9.40
CA SER A 40 -7.42 -11.36 -7.98
C SER A 40 -6.07 -11.96 -7.60
N ALA A 41 -5.35 -11.28 -6.71
CA ALA A 41 -4.10 -11.76 -6.12
C ALA A 41 -4.31 -12.52 -4.80
N SER A 42 -5.55 -12.64 -4.32
CA SER A 42 -5.89 -13.28 -3.05
C SER A 42 -7.18 -14.10 -3.16
N GLU A 43 -7.24 -15.19 -2.40
CA GLU A 43 -8.45 -16.05 -2.31
C GLU A 43 -9.60 -15.38 -1.55
N VAL A 44 -9.31 -14.41 -0.67
CA VAL A 44 -10.31 -13.64 0.10
C VAL A 44 -10.61 -12.28 -0.55
N SER A 45 -10.24 -12.12 -1.81
CA SER A 45 -10.45 -10.91 -2.57
C SER A 45 -11.93 -10.57 -2.71
N PRO A 46 -12.33 -9.31 -2.48
CA PRO A 46 -13.67 -8.83 -2.80
C PRO A 46 -13.84 -8.53 -4.32
N GLY A 47 -12.83 -8.75 -5.12
CA GLY A 47 -12.77 -8.46 -6.56
C GLY A 47 -11.60 -7.56 -6.93
N VAL A 48 -11.29 -7.45 -8.22
CA VAL A 48 -10.18 -6.63 -8.73
C VAL A 48 -10.38 -5.14 -8.43
N VAL A 49 -9.28 -4.42 -8.24
CA VAL A 49 -9.32 -2.97 -8.00
C VAL A 49 -9.67 -2.24 -9.30
N THR A 50 -10.78 -1.50 -9.30
CA THR A 50 -11.21 -0.73 -10.48
C THR A 50 -10.55 0.66 -10.52
N ASP A 51 -10.54 1.30 -11.70
CA ASP A 51 -9.91 2.62 -11.89
C ASP A 51 -10.51 3.74 -11.01
N ASN A 52 -11.82 3.69 -10.79
CA ASN A 52 -12.53 4.71 -10.00
C ASN A 52 -12.60 4.36 -8.51
N GLU A 53 -11.93 3.31 -8.10
CA GLU A 53 -11.90 2.93 -6.69
C GLU A 53 -10.95 3.81 -5.92
N GLN A 54 -11.44 4.41 -4.83
CA GLN A 54 -10.65 5.24 -3.95
C GLN A 54 -9.80 4.38 -3.02
N LEU A 55 -8.53 4.72 -2.94
CA LEU A 55 -7.50 4.09 -2.11
C LEU A 55 -7.08 5.04 -0.99
N CYS A 56 -6.80 4.48 0.17
CA CYS A 56 -6.32 5.18 1.35
C CYS A 56 -4.93 4.67 1.76
N ARG A 57 -3.96 5.58 1.89
CA ARG A 57 -2.67 5.28 2.53
C ARG A 57 -2.57 6.07 3.82
N HIS A 58 -2.36 5.41 4.96
CA HIS A 58 -2.06 6.05 6.24
C HIS A 58 -0.56 6.28 6.42
N TRP A 59 -0.21 7.31 7.19
CA TRP A 59 1.17 7.77 7.38
C TRP A 59 1.54 7.81 8.87
N THR A 60 2.76 7.40 9.17
CA THR A 60 3.29 7.27 10.53
C THR A 60 4.60 8.04 10.66
N ASN A 61 4.74 8.84 11.71
CA ASN A 61 5.97 9.48 12.12
C ASN A 61 6.73 8.53 13.08
N PRO A 62 8.06 8.47 13.07
CA PRO A 62 9.00 9.15 12.18
C PRO A 62 9.30 8.38 10.88
N ILE A 63 8.60 7.28 10.59
CA ILE A 63 8.94 6.40 9.45
C ILE A 63 8.65 7.07 8.12
N HIS A 64 7.43 7.59 7.96
CA HIS A 64 6.94 8.14 6.70
C HIS A 64 6.98 9.66 6.65
N TYR A 65 7.02 10.31 7.80
CA TYR A 65 6.90 11.76 7.93
C TYR A 65 8.13 12.36 8.61
N ASP A 66 8.45 13.60 8.27
CA ASP A 66 9.53 14.37 8.84
C ASP A 66 8.94 15.63 9.48
N ASP A 67 8.92 15.68 10.83
CA ASP A 67 8.39 16.82 11.59
C ASP A 67 9.19 18.10 11.34
N ALA A 68 10.49 17.99 11.08
CA ALA A 68 11.34 19.16 10.87
C ALA A 68 11.01 19.89 9.56
N THR A 69 10.60 19.15 8.54
CA THR A 69 10.25 19.71 7.23
C THR A 69 8.75 19.77 6.98
N GLY A 70 7.93 19.11 7.81
CA GLY A 70 6.48 19.03 7.64
C GLY A 70 6.06 18.24 6.40
N THR A 71 6.88 17.28 5.94
CA THR A 71 6.65 16.59 4.67
C THR A 71 6.77 15.07 4.76
N LEU A 72 6.17 14.36 3.79
CA LEU A 72 6.40 12.93 3.62
C LEU A 72 7.83 12.68 3.12
N LYS A 73 8.54 11.76 3.77
CA LYS A 73 9.87 11.30 3.36
C LYS A 73 9.80 10.54 2.03
N LEU A 74 10.84 10.64 1.20
CA LEU A 74 10.91 9.81 0.00
C LEU A 74 10.97 8.31 0.31
N THR A 75 11.60 7.94 1.41
CA THR A 75 11.68 6.54 1.89
C THR A 75 10.33 5.95 2.27
N ALA A 76 9.30 6.78 2.51
CA ALA A 76 7.93 6.33 2.71
C ALA A 76 7.33 5.59 1.50
N PHE A 77 7.96 5.71 0.34
CA PHE A 77 7.54 5.11 -0.93
C PHE A 77 8.45 3.96 -1.41
N ASP A 78 9.43 3.55 -0.58
CA ASP A 78 10.36 2.46 -0.90
C ASP A 78 9.63 1.12 -1.07
N ASP A 79 8.56 0.91 -0.30
CA ASP A 79 7.75 -0.30 -0.36
C ASP A 79 7.14 -0.53 -1.74
N ALA A 80 6.82 0.52 -2.50
CA ALA A 80 6.30 0.37 -3.86
C ALA A 80 7.28 -0.38 -4.79
N ALA A 81 8.58 -0.26 -4.56
CA ALA A 81 9.61 -0.99 -5.30
C ALA A 81 10.03 -2.31 -4.63
N GLY A 82 9.65 -2.53 -3.38
CA GLY A 82 9.97 -3.70 -2.57
C GLY A 82 8.81 -4.67 -2.47
N ILE A 83 8.02 -4.50 -1.41
CA ILE A 83 6.91 -5.40 -1.05
C ILE A 83 5.55 -4.97 -1.61
N GLY A 84 5.45 -3.80 -2.20
CA GLY A 84 4.20 -3.10 -2.52
C GLY A 84 3.86 -2.03 -1.49
N LEU A 85 3.47 -0.84 -1.95
CA LEU A 85 2.95 0.21 -1.08
C LEU A 85 1.54 -0.18 -0.65
N SER A 86 1.40 -0.63 0.60
CA SER A 86 0.11 -1.04 1.16
C SER A 86 -0.89 0.10 1.21
N VAL A 87 -2.10 -0.14 0.72
CA VAL A 87 -3.22 0.78 0.75
C VAL A 87 -4.50 0.03 1.15
N ASN A 88 -5.50 0.78 1.63
CA ASN A 88 -6.83 0.23 1.88
C ASN A 88 -7.81 0.71 0.80
N ARG A 89 -8.65 -0.18 0.32
CA ARG A 89 -9.71 0.02 -0.66
C ARG A 89 -10.95 0.57 0.06
N MET A 90 -11.28 1.83 -0.18
CA MET A 90 -12.38 2.51 0.55
C MET A 90 -13.78 1.96 0.21
N ALA A 91 -13.90 1.17 -0.86
CA ALA A 91 -15.12 0.42 -1.16
C ALA A 91 -15.38 -0.73 -0.16
N HIS A 92 -14.36 -1.17 0.59
CA HIS A 92 -14.41 -2.34 1.48
C HIS A 92 -14.05 -2.02 2.93
N THR A 93 -13.85 -0.74 3.27
CA THR A 93 -13.55 -0.28 4.62
C THR A 93 -14.01 1.17 4.82
N THR A 94 -13.82 1.72 6.01
CA THR A 94 -14.10 3.13 6.34
C THR A 94 -12.83 3.82 6.83
N LEU A 95 -12.77 5.16 6.77
CA LEU A 95 -11.65 5.92 7.33
C LEU A 95 -11.48 5.67 8.83
N ALA A 96 -12.58 5.53 9.56
CA ALA A 96 -12.54 5.19 10.98
C ALA A 96 -11.87 3.83 11.23
N ALA A 97 -12.22 2.80 10.45
CA ALA A 97 -11.59 1.47 10.57
C ALA A 97 -10.10 1.52 10.19
N VAL A 98 -9.73 2.25 9.13
CA VAL A 98 -8.32 2.46 8.76
C VAL A 98 -7.56 3.17 9.87
N GLY A 99 -8.13 4.22 10.48
CA GLY A 99 -7.54 4.95 11.59
C GLY A 99 -7.36 4.07 12.83
N GLN A 100 -8.37 3.28 13.20
CA GLN A 100 -8.31 2.33 14.32
C GLN A 100 -7.22 1.28 14.12
N PHE A 101 -7.19 0.65 12.94
CA PHE A 101 -6.16 -0.34 12.59
C PHE A 101 -4.74 0.26 12.62
N ALA A 102 -4.55 1.44 12.02
CA ALA A 102 -3.26 2.13 12.01
C ALA A 102 -2.81 2.52 13.42
N SER A 103 -3.72 3.00 14.25
CA SER A 103 -3.45 3.34 15.65
C SER A 103 -3.08 2.11 16.48
N ALA A 104 -3.82 1.00 16.34
CA ALA A 104 -3.52 -0.25 17.03
C ALA A 104 -2.11 -0.76 16.68
N ARG A 105 -1.71 -0.70 15.40
CA ARG A 105 -0.35 -1.06 14.97
C ARG A 105 0.72 -0.14 15.55
N VAL A 106 0.47 1.16 15.62
CA VAL A 106 1.40 2.13 16.22
C VAL A 106 1.56 1.85 17.71
N LEU A 107 0.47 1.65 18.44
CA LEU A 107 0.49 1.34 19.88
C LEU A 107 1.18 0.01 20.17
N GLY A 108 0.87 -1.03 19.42
CA GLY A 108 1.52 -2.35 19.55
C GLY A 108 3.03 -2.24 19.33
N TRP A 109 3.45 -1.59 18.24
CA TRP A 109 4.88 -1.38 17.97
C TRP A 109 5.57 -0.59 19.10
N ASN A 110 4.94 0.47 19.60
CA ASN A 110 5.49 1.28 20.69
C ASN A 110 5.63 0.48 21.99
N ALA A 111 4.66 -0.38 22.28
CA ALA A 111 4.72 -1.25 23.46
C ALA A 111 5.87 -2.28 23.39
N GLU A 112 6.10 -2.86 22.19
CA GLU A 112 7.16 -3.84 21.97
C GLU A 112 8.56 -3.19 21.89
N HIS A 113 8.65 -1.93 21.43
CA HIS A 113 9.90 -1.24 21.10
C HIS A 113 10.09 0.05 21.92
N GLY A 114 9.78 0.02 23.23
CA GLY A 114 9.84 1.19 24.10
C GLY A 114 11.20 1.89 24.19
N TYR A 115 12.29 1.22 23.74
CA TYR A 115 13.64 1.76 23.64
C TYR A 115 13.94 2.52 22.33
N MET A 116 13.02 2.45 21.36
CA MET A 116 13.13 3.13 20.06
C MET A 116 12.33 4.44 20.09
N PRO A 117 12.58 5.36 19.13
CA PRO A 117 11.71 6.52 18.96
C PRO A 117 10.25 6.11 18.77
N GLN A 118 9.38 6.67 19.61
CA GLN A 118 7.97 6.34 19.57
C GLN A 118 7.34 6.75 18.22
N ARG A 119 6.44 5.93 17.73
CA ARG A 119 5.67 6.20 16.52
C ARG A 119 4.38 6.94 16.86
N SER A 120 3.92 7.77 15.93
CA SER A 120 2.61 8.41 16.00
C SER A 120 1.94 8.38 14.63
N LEU A 121 0.63 8.34 14.64
CA LEU A 121 -0.15 8.43 13.40
C LEU A 121 -0.23 9.90 12.97
N VAL A 122 0.13 10.19 11.71
CA VAL A 122 0.14 11.55 11.16
C VAL A 122 -1.18 11.87 10.47
N GLY A 123 -1.67 10.94 9.65
CA GLY A 123 -2.84 11.13 8.83
C GLY A 123 -2.90 10.13 7.68
N TYR A 124 -3.67 10.47 6.67
CA TYR A 124 -3.86 9.64 5.49
C TYR A 124 -3.85 10.47 4.20
N SER A 125 -3.70 9.80 3.06
CA SER A 125 -3.91 10.38 1.73
C SER A 125 -4.90 9.52 0.96
N LEU A 126 -5.90 10.17 0.33
CA LEU A 126 -6.86 9.52 -0.57
C LEU A 126 -6.52 9.80 -2.02
N PHE A 127 -6.64 8.79 -2.88
CA PHE A 127 -6.42 8.91 -4.32
C PHE A 127 -7.17 7.79 -5.07
N ASP A 128 -7.46 8.01 -6.35
CA ASP A 128 -8.08 6.97 -7.18
C ASP A 128 -7.04 6.01 -7.73
N ALA A 129 -7.38 4.73 -7.87
CA ALA A 129 -6.46 3.72 -8.40
C ALA A 129 -5.92 4.09 -9.79
N LYS A 130 -6.75 4.72 -10.65
CA LYS A 130 -6.32 5.21 -11.97
C LYS A 130 -5.20 6.23 -11.91
N GLU A 131 -5.12 7.04 -10.85
CA GLU A 131 -4.09 8.08 -10.73
C GLU A 131 -2.71 7.44 -10.53
N ALA A 132 -2.61 6.37 -9.72
CA ALA A 132 -1.38 5.57 -9.63
C ALA A 132 -1.04 4.91 -10.97
N ARG A 133 -2.06 4.36 -11.67
CA ARG A 133 -1.91 3.72 -12.98
C ARG A 133 -1.51 4.68 -14.10
N GLN A 134 -1.85 5.96 -13.98
CA GLN A 134 -1.51 7.02 -14.93
C GLN A 134 -0.12 7.63 -14.72
N VAL A 135 0.58 7.27 -13.65
CA VAL A 135 1.98 7.66 -13.49
C VAL A 135 2.83 6.95 -14.54
N LEU A 136 3.47 7.75 -15.40
CA LEU A 136 4.31 7.23 -16.48
C LEU A 136 5.81 7.45 -16.16
N THR A 137 6.68 6.67 -16.79
CA THR A 137 8.13 6.91 -16.78
C THR A 137 8.49 8.15 -17.60
N ASN A 138 9.75 8.63 -17.43
CA ASN A 138 10.29 9.73 -18.25
C ASN A 138 10.91 9.24 -19.57
N ASP A 139 10.90 7.93 -19.79
CA ASP A 139 11.51 7.31 -20.97
C ASP A 139 10.69 7.59 -22.23
N ALA A 140 11.30 7.39 -23.38
CA ALA A 140 10.62 7.39 -24.67
C ALA A 140 10.75 5.98 -25.31
N PRO A 141 9.64 5.26 -25.52
CA PRO A 141 8.27 5.63 -25.15
C PRO A 141 8.01 5.57 -23.65
N ALA A 142 7.16 6.47 -23.16
CA ALA A 142 6.74 6.46 -21.76
C ALA A 142 5.95 5.18 -21.44
N ARG A 143 6.28 4.57 -20.30
CA ARG A 143 5.68 3.32 -19.84
C ARG A 143 4.92 3.55 -18.54
N ARG A 144 3.90 2.78 -18.30
CA ARG A 144 3.18 2.77 -17.03
C ARG A 144 4.13 2.36 -15.89
N ALA A 145 4.14 3.15 -14.83
CA ALA A 145 5.10 3.00 -13.74
C ALA A 145 4.61 2.12 -12.60
N PHE A 146 3.29 2.12 -12.32
CA PHE A 146 2.70 1.39 -11.21
C PHE A 146 1.51 0.55 -11.62
N GLY A 147 1.36 -0.61 -10.97
CA GLY A 147 0.17 -1.45 -10.97
C GLY A 147 -0.50 -1.43 -9.58
N VAL A 148 -1.80 -1.67 -9.54
CA VAL A 148 -2.58 -1.78 -8.30
C VAL A 148 -3.21 -3.15 -8.23
N TYR A 149 -2.75 -3.96 -7.28
CA TYR A 149 -3.15 -5.36 -7.14
C TYR A 149 -3.99 -5.55 -5.89
N ASP A 150 -5.06 -6.34 -6.03
CA ASP A 150 -5.90 -6.76 -4.93
C ASP A 150 -5.19 -7.88 -4.14
N THR A 151 -4.47 -7.48 -3.12
CA THR A 151 -3.70 -8.34 -2.23
C THR A 151 -4.37 -8.49 -0.87
N ALA A 152 -5.70 -8.63 -0.86
CA ALA A 152 -6.48 -8.86 0.35
C ALA A 152 -5.82 -9.91 1.24
N LYS A 153 -5.75 -9.64 2.54
CA LYS A 153 -5.02 -10.49 3.50
C LYS A 153 -5.92 -11.54 4.10
N VAL A 154 -5.47 -12.79 4.04
CA VAL A 154 -6.07 -13.91 4.73
C VAL A 154 -5.72 -13.82 6.23
N PRO A 155 -6.65 -14.14 7.15
CA PRO A 155 -6.30 -14.28 8.55
C PRO A 155 -5.20 -15.34 8.73
N ASN A 156 -4.23 -15.06 9.58
CA ASN A 156 -3.18 -16.00 9.92
C ASN A 156 -3.22 -16.32 11.42
N GLU A 157 -3.79 -17.45 11.77
CA GLU A 157 -3.95 -17.90 13.17
C GLU A 157 -2.60 -18.10 13.87
N THR A 158 -1.57 -18.52 13.13
CA THR A 158 -0.23 -18.77 13.70
C THR A 158 0.45 -17.49 14.17
N THR A 159 0.27 -16.39 13.45
CA THR A 159 0.85 -15.09 13.79
C THR A 159 -0.12 -14.18 14.52
N GLY A 160 -1.39 -14.58 14.68
CA GLY A 160 -2.46 -13.74 15.22
C GLY A 160 -2.83 -12.56 14.29
N GLN A 161 -2.42 -12.61 13.04
CA GLN A 161 -2.73 -11.55 12.09
C GLN A 161 -4.19 -11.66 11.64
N GLU A 162 -4.96 -10.61 11.88
CA GLU A 162 -6.32 -10.50 11.35
C GLU A 162 -6.30 -10.35 9.81
N GLY A 163 -7.33 -10.90 9.17
CA GLY A 163 -7.54 -10.71 7.73
C GLY A 163 -7.90 -9.25 7.41
N ASP A 164 -7.55 -8.82 6.21
CA ASP A 164 -7.91 -7.49 5.70
C ASP A 164 -8.34 -7.59 4.24
N THR A 165 -9.64 -7.67 3.99
CA THR A 165 -10.21 -7.74 2.65
C THR A 165 -10.12 -6.41 1.90
N SER A 166 -9.87 -5.31 2.60
CA SER A 166 -9.67 -4.00 1.97
C SER A 166 -8.23 -3.77 1.49
N HIS A 167 -7.29 -4.66 1.83
CA HIS A 167 -5.89 -4.46 1.49
C HIS A 167 -5.62 -4.61 0.00
N ALA A 168 -4.86 -3.66 -0.55
CA ALA A 168 -4.28 -3.70 -1.89
C ALA A 168 -2.83 -3.19 -1.85
N ASP A 169 -2.05 -3.51 -2.87
CA ASP A 169 -0.69 -3.03 -3.02
C ASP A 169 -0.52 -2.22 -4.31
N VAL A 170 0.12 -1.06 -4.20
CA VAL A 170 0.63 -0.32 -5.36
C VAL A 170 2.07 -0.77 -5.60
N CYS A 171 2.30 -1.49 -6.69
CA CYS A 171 3.59 -2.06 -7.05
C CYS A 171 4.25 -1.29 -8.20
N GLN A 172 5.54 -0.98 -8.05
CA GLN A 172 6.34 -0.44 -9.15
C GLN A 172 6.59 -1.53 -10.19
N LEU A 173 6.27 -1.23 -11.45
CA LEU A 173 6.39 -2.15 -12.59
C LEU A 173 7.73 -2.06 -13.34
N ILE A 174 8.49 -1.00 -13.12
CA ILE A 174 9.69 -0.68 -13.88
C ILE A 174 10.93 -0.93 -13.05
N ALA A 175 11.84 -1.75 -13.57
CA ALA A 175 13.11 -2.08 -12.92
C ALA A 175 14.13 -0.94 -12.97
N GLY A 176 15.10 -1.00 -12.05
CA GLY A 176 16.30 -0.20 -12.03
C GLY A 176 16.33 0.92 -10.99
N PRO A 177 17.51 1.27 -10.47
CA PRO A 177 17.68 2.20 -9.35
C PRO A 177 17.32 3.64 -9.71
N GLN A 178 17.54 4.09 -10.95
CA GLN A 178 17.15 5.43 -11.40
C GLN A 178 15.65 5.55 -11.54
N ALA A 179 14.99 4.51 -12.09
CA ALA A 179 13.53 4.43 -12.14
C ALA A 179 12.96 4.50 -10.73
N ALA A 180 13.42 3.66 -9.81
CA ALA A 180 12.96 3.63 -8.43
C ALA A 180 13.02 5.01 -7.75
N ARG A 181 14.13 5.74 -7.91
CA ARG A 181 14.27 7.08 -7.33
C ARG A 181 13.29 8.10 -7.94
N SER A 182 13.21 8.13 -9.27
CA SER A 182 12.30 9.05 -9.98
C SER A 182 10.83 8.75 -9.64
N LEU A 183 10.45 7.48 -9.60
CA LEU A 183 9.08 7.05 -9.35
C LEU A 183 8.63 7.31 -7.90
N ARG A 184 9.54 7.21 -6.91
CA ARG A 184 9.26 7.65 -5.53
C ARG A 184 8.89 9.13 -5.45
N HIS A 185 9.59 10.01 -6.18
CA HIS A 185 9.22 11.42 -6.27
C HIS A 185 7.81 11.60 -6.83
N ARG A 186 7.46 10.88 -7.91
CA ARG A 186 6.12 10.98 -8.52
C ARG A 186 5.02 10.48 -7.57
N MET A 187 5.25 9.38 -6.84
CA MET A 187 4.29 8.93 -5.84
C MET A 187 4.16 9.93 -4.69
N ARG A 188 5.27 10.54 -4.24
CA ARG A 188 5.21 11.60 -3.24
C ARG A 188 4.43 12.80 -3.76
N ASP A 189 4.69 13.25 -4.98
CA ASP A 189 4.00 14.39 -5.58
C ASP A 189 2.49 14.13 -5.77
N LEU A 190 2.11 12.87 -5.96
CA LEU A 190 0.70 12.45 -5.99
C LEU A 190 0.07 12.48 -4.60
N LEU A 191 0.74 11.97 -3.57
CA LEU A 191 0.14 11.67 -2.27
C LEU A 191 0.37 12.75 -1.20
N ALA A 192 1.51 13.44 -1.20
CA ALA A 192 1.83 14.42 -0.17
C ALA A 192 0.87 15.64 -0.14
N PRO A 193 0.41 16.20 -1.28
CA PRO A 193 -0.56 17.29 -1.25
C PRO A 193 -1.94 16.88 -0.70
N ARG A 194 -2.20 15.58 -0.56
CA ARG A 194 -3.46 14.99 -0.09
C ARG A 194 -3.39 14.51 1.35
N LEU A 195 -2.26 14.78 2.04
CA LEU A 195 -2.11 14.43 3.44
C LEU A 195 -3.16 15.18 4.27
N THR A 196 -4.05 14.41 4.88
CA THR A 196 -5.13 14.89 5.74
C THR A 196 -4.96 14.24 7.12
N PRO A 197 -4.92 15.00 8.23
CA PRO A 197 -4.95 14.43 9.56
C PRO A 197 -6.22 13.61 9.80
N PHE A 198 -6.14 12.55 10.59
CA PHE A 198 -7.36 11.90 11.08
C PHE A 198 -8.13 12.87 11.97
N SER A 199 -9.47 12.90 11.84
CA SER A 199 -10.31 13.67 12.73
C SER A 199 -10.41 13.00 14.12
N ASN A 200 -10.76 13.75 15.16
CA ASN A 200 -10.90 13.21 16.51
C ASN A 200 -11.93 12.07 16.62
N GLY A 201 -12.82 11.92 15.64
CA GLY A 201 -13.76 10.80 15.54
C GLY A 201 -13.19 9.54 14.89
N ASP A 202 -12.06 9.66 14.20
CA ASP A 202 -11.35 8.56 13.53
C ASP A 202 -10.21 7.99 14.41
N SER A 203 -9.95 8.62 15.58
CA SER A 203 -8.90 8.22 16.50
C SER A 203 -9.48 7.49 17.72
N PRO A 204 -8.93 6.34 18.15
CA PRO A 204 -9.42 5.59 19.31
C PRO A 204 -9.20 6.30 20.66
N GLU A 205 -8.41 7.38 20.72
CA GLU A 205 -8.16 8.12 21.97
C GLU A 205 -9.40 8.92 22.47
N ALA A 206 -10.42 9.11 21.64
CA ALA A 206 -11.64 9.86 22.01
C ALA A 206 -12.64 9.05 22.84
N SER A 207 -12.40 7.75 23.12
CA SER A 207 -13.35 6.85 23.80
C SER A 207 -13.03 6.56 25.28
N SER A 208 -12.04 7.21 25.86
CA SER A 208 -11.62 6.99 27.26
C SER A 208 -11.72 8.26 28.13
N ALA A 209 -12.84 8.98 28.02
CA ALA A 209 -13.21 10.06 28.93
C ALA A 209 -14.52 9.74 29.65
#